data_f3a3c250d888698f3b620f2caabd2784
#
_entry.id   f3a3c250d888698f3b620f2caabd2784
#
_cell.length_a   1.000
_cell.length_b   1.000
_cell.length_c   1.000
_cell.angle_alpha   90.00
_cell.angle_beta   90.00
_cell.angle_gamma   90.00
#
_symmetry.space_group_name_H-M   'P 1'
#
loop_
_entity.id
_entity.type
_entity.pdbx_description
1 polymer ?
#
loop_
_entity_poly.entity_id
_entity_poly.type
_entity_poly.pdbx_seq_one_letter_code
_entity_poly.pdbx_strand_id
1 'polypeptide(L)'
;MLVVRFRYSTEVLDGFPNICGGVIHATGLANGATPPDLLGAYQAEQDRVGERLRDVPLSEIPSLAAWRRAFTSFGVKPTQYRNAAEALLRRLTKQGNIPSINLLVDLANLVALRYHLPVAVFDQHPVTGTTTVHFAAGYERFTDLGTDTVSHPEPGEVVFVDEAGLVSARRWCWRQSDQSAARATTVEALITIEGQHQDAEVDVTRGTDDLVRLLSEHQPQADLASAILSPRSSQFPP
;
A
#
# COMPACT_ATOMS: atom_id res chain seq x y z
N MET A 1 -21.93 -17.26 1.37
CA MET A 1 -21.33 -16.42 2.44
C MET A 1 -20.17 -15.70 1.78
N LEU A 2 -20.17 -14.38 1.75
CA LEU A 2 -19.02 -13.61 1.22
C LEU A 2 -17.81 -13.93 2.09
N VAL A 3 -16.70 -14.33 1.45
CA VAL A 3 -15.44 -14.61 2.15
C VAL A 3 -14.77 -13.27 2.39
N VAL A 4 -14.52 -12.91 3.66
CA VAL A 4 -13.73 -11.73 4.01
C VAL A 4 -12.32 -11.91 3.45
N ARG A 5 -11.81 -10.91 2.72
CA ARG A 5 -10.47 -10.96 2.12
C ARG A 5 -9.48 -10.06 2.84
N PHE A 6 -9.99 -9.00 3.49
CA PHE A 6 -9.16 -8.04 4.21
C PHE A 6 -9.90 -7.48 5.42
N ARG A 7 -9.17 -7.22 6.50
CA ARG A 7 -9.71 -6.53 7.67
C ARG A 7 -8.63 -5.88 8.53
N TYR A 8 -9.04 -4.91 9.31
CA TYR A 8 -8.27 -4.42 10.46
C TYR A 8 -8.71 -5.16 11.72
N SER A 9 -7.75 -5.55 12.59
CA SER A 9 -8.08 -6.08 13.91
C SER A 9 -8.63 -4.98 14.83
N THR A 10 -9.39 -5.37 15.83
CA THR A 10 -9.97 -4.43 16.81
C THR A 10 -8.87 -3.63 17.51
N GLU A 11 -7.78 -4.29 17.89
CA GLU A 11 -6.65 -3.65 18.58
C GLU A 11 -5.98 -2.57 17.72
N VAL A 12 -5.87 -2.79 16.41
CA VAL A 12 -5.35 -1.78 15.49
C VAL A 12 -6.32 -0.60 15.37
N LEU A 13 -7.62 -0.86 15.27
CA LEU A 13 -8.63 0.21 15.21
C LEU A 13 -8.67 1.04 16.49
N ASP A 14 -8.55 0.41 17.65
CA ASP A 14 -8.51 1.08 18.95
C ASP A 14 -7.25 1.96 19.09
N GLY A 15 -6.11 1.44 18.62
CA GLY A 15 -4.84 2.16 18.64
C GLY A 15 -4.74 3.28 17.59
N PHE A 16 -5.47 3.17 16.49
CA PHE A 16 -5.41 4.09 15.34
C PHE A 16 -6.80 4.47 14.84
N PRO A 17 -7.57 5.22 15.63
CA PRO A 17 -8.97 5.52 15.34
C PRO A 17 -9.20 6.39 14.09
N ASN A 18 -8.13 7.01 13.56
CA ASN A 18 -8.16 7.81 12.34
C ASN A 18 -7.79 7.03 11.08
N ILE A 19 -7.58 5.71 11.20
CA ILE A 19 -7.25 4.91 10.01
C ILE A 19 -8.40 4.92 9.01
N CYS A 20 -8.06 5.20 7.77
CA CYS A 20 -8.91 5.03 6.62
C CYS A 20 -8.16 4.20 5.57
N GLY A 21 -8.79 3.18 5.04
CA GLY A 21 -8.20 2.28 4.05
C GLY A 21 -9.10 2.11 2.84
N GLY A 22 -8.62 2.47 1.65
CA GLY A 22 -9.20 2.02 0.39
C GLY A 22 -8.68 0.63 0.08
N VAL A 23 -9.59 -0.29 -0.22
CA VAL A 23 -9.26 -1.66 -0.60
C VAL A 23 -9.84 -1.94 -1.97
N ILE A 24 -9.02 -2.45 -2.88
CA ILE A 24 -9.44 -2.89 -4.20
C ILE A 24 -9.05 -4.37 -4.34
N HIS A 25 -9.99 -5.22 -4.68
CA HIS A 25 -9.75 -6.58 -5.12
C HIS A 25 -9.91 -6.64 -6.63
N ALA A 26 -8.87 -7.07 -7.33
CA ALA A 26 -8.81 -7.14 -8.77
C ALA A 26 -8.50 -8.58 -9.21
N THR A 27 -9.31 -9.14 -10.11
CA THR A 27 -9.13 -10.47 -10.69
C THR A 27 -9.12 -10.39 -12.21
N GLY A 28 -8.56 -11.40 -12.87
CA GLY A 28 -8.42 -11.40 -14.32
C GLY A 28 -7.37 -10.39 -14.83
N LEU A 29 -6.41 -10.05 -13.98
CA LEU A 29 -5.34 -9.10 -14.31
C LEU A 29 -4.37 -9.70 -15.34
N ALA A 30 -3.82 -8.85 -16.20
CA ALA A 30 -2.73 -9.13 -17.12
C ALA A 30 -1.57 -8.17 -16.81
N ASN A 31 -0.76 -8.50 -15.81
CA ASN A 31 0.37 -7.68 -15.42
C ASN A 31 1.57 -7.91 -16.36
N GLY A 32 2.41 -6.90 -16.52
CA GLY A 32 3.57 -6.97 -17.38
C GLY A 32 4.30 -5.65 -17.45
N ALA A 33 4.99 -5.41 -18.56
CA ALA A 33 5.66 -4.13 -18.81
C ALA A 33 4.61 -3.01 -18.91
N THR A 34 4.94 -1.86 -18.33
CA THR A 34 4.08 -0.66 -18.38
C THR A 34 3.98 -0.13 -19.81
N PRO A 35 2.77 0.05 -20.37
CA PRO A 35 2.59 0.60 -21.71
C PRO A 35 3.18 2.01 -21.85
N PRO A 36 3.62 2.40 -23.06
CA PRO A 36 4.31 3.69 -23.28
C PRO A 36 3.50 4.93 -22.89
N ASP A 37 2.19 4.92 -23.08
CA ASP A 37 1.27 5.99 -22.71
C ASP A 37 1.20 6.18 -21.19
N LEU A 38 1.05 5.07 -20.46
CA LEU A 38 1.07 5.09 -18.99
C LEU A 38 2.46 5.47 -18.47
N LEU A 39 3.53 4.96 -19.09
CA LEU A 39 4.90 5.33 -18.71
C LEU A 39 5.12 6.84 -18.87
N GLY A 40 4.62 7.44 -19.96
CA GLY A 40 4.64 8.88 -20.16
C GLY A 40 3.85 9.66 -19.10
N ALA A 41 2.64 9.17 -18.75
CA ALA A 41 1.83 9.77 -17.69
C ALA A 41 2.49 9.64 -16.30
N TYR A 42 3.13 8.51 -16.02
CA TYR A 42 3.87 8.28 -14.78
C TYR A 42 5.08 9.21 -14.66
N GLN A 43 5.84 9.41 -15.75
CA GLN A 43 6.96 10.36 -15.77
C GLN A 43 6.48 11.80 -15.57
N ALA A 44 5.43 12.22 -16.27
CA ALA A 44 4.85 13.55 -16.13
C ALA A 44 4.34 13.83 -14.69
N GLU A 45 3.78 12.81 -14.01
CA GLU A 45 3.40 12.95 -12.60
C GLU A 45 4.62 13.10 -11.69
N GLN A 46 5.70 12.35 -11.94
CA GLN A 46 6.95 12.49 -11.20
C GLN A 46 7.52 13.91 -11.32
N ASP A 47 7.56 14.46 -12.54
CA ASP A 47 8.07 15.81 -12.80
C ASP A 47 7.22 16.86 -12.06
N ARG A 48 5.88 16.76 -12.13
CA ARG A 48 4.95 17.66 -11.45
C ARG A 48 5.09 17.61 -9.93
N VAL A 49 5.17 16.41 -9.37
CA VAL A 49 5.33 16.22 -7.92
C VAL A 49 6.70 16.66 -7.47
N GLY A 50 7.76 16.33 -8.21
CA GLY A 50 9.13 16.76 -7.93
C GLY A 50 9.27 18.29 -7.89
N GLU A 51 8.62 18.99 -8.83
CA GLU A 51 8.59 20.44 -8.85
C GLU A 51 7.82 21.03 -7.66
N ARG A 52 6.62 20.50 -7.39
CA ARG A 52 5.77 20.94 -6.27
C ARG A 52 6.44 20.76 -4.92
N LEU A 53 7.28 19.73 -4.76
CA LEU A 53 7.92 19.38 -3.49
C LEU A 53 9.37 19.89 -3.37
N ARG A 54 9.87 20.69 -4.33
CA ARG A 54 11.27 21.13 -4.35
C ARG A 54 11.72 21.77 -3.05
N ASP A 55 10.87 22.63 -2.47
CA ASP A 55 11.16 23.39 -1.26
C ASP A 55 10.24 23.01 -0.09
N VAL A 56 9.51 21.91 -0.21
CA VAL A 56 8.57 21.47 0.82
C VAL A 56 9.19 20.32 1.63
N PRO A 57 9.41 20.50 2.95
CA PRO A 57 9.85 19.41 3.80
C PRO A 57 8.80 18.28 3.81
N LEU A 58 9.20 17.05 3.43
CA LEU A 58 8.28 15.92 3.41
C LEU A 58 7.62 15.65 4.77
N SER A 59 8.28 16.03 5.86
CA SER A 59 7.73 15.90 7.22
C SER A 59 6.55 16.83 7.53
N GLU A 60 6.32 17.86 6.70
CA GLU A 60 5.23 18.82 6.85
C GLU A 60 3.98 18.43 6.05
N ILE A 61 4.11 17.44 5.14
CA ILE A 61 2.97 16.89 4.41
C ILE A 61 2.06 16.17 5.42
N PRO A 62 0.77 16.55 5.56
CA PRO A 62 -0.10 16.05 6.62
C PRO A 62 -0.22 14.53 6.67
N SER A 63 -0.36 13.86 5.50
CA SER A 63 -0.42 12.41 5.40
C SER A 63 0.86 11.74 5.91
N LEU A 64 2.05 12.24 5.50
CA LEU A 64 3.33 11.69 5.92
C LEU A 64 3.61 11.96 7.40
N ALA A 65 3.26 13.16 7.89
CA ALA A 65 3.38 13.50 9.31
C ALA A 65 2.52 12.58 10.20
N ALA A 66 1.30 12.25 9.75
CA ALA A 66 0.43 11.32 10.46
C ALA A 66 1.02 9.91 10.51
N TRP A 67 1.54 9.40 9.40
CA TRP A 67 2.22 8.10 9.35
C TRP A 67 3.48 8.06 10.24
N ARG A 68 4.24 9.14 10.33
CA ARG A 68 5.39 9.22 11.24
C ARG A 68 4.96 9.12 12.72
N ARG A 69 3.84 9.76 13.09
CA ARG A 69 3.26 9.62 14.43
C ARG A 69 2.79 8.19 14.70
N ALA A 70 2.08 7.58 13.74
CA ALA A 70 1.65 6.20 13.85
C ALA A 70 2.84 5.23 14.04
N PHE A 71 3.90 5.38 13.25
CA PHE A 71 5.10 4.55 13.42
C PHE A 71 5.72 4.69 14.81
N THR A 72 5.82 5.91 15.32
CA THR A 72 6.33 6.16 16.67
C THR A 72 5.47 5.51 17.75
N SER A 73 4.14 5.50 17.59
CA SER A 73 3.23 4.96 18.62
C SER A 73 3.30 3.43 18.76
N PHE A 74 3.71 2.69 17.71
CA PHE A 74 4.00 1.26 17.84
C PHE A 74 5.51 0.95 17.87
N GLY A 75 6.34 1.91 18.33
CA GLY A 75 7.75 1.68 18.65
C GLY A 75 8.72 1.75 17.46
N VAL A 76 8.26 2.09 16.26
CA VAL A 76 9.10 2.19 15.05
C VAL A 76 9.65 3.59 14.90
N LYS A 77 10.97 3.71 14.65
CA LYS A 77 11.64 5.00 14.42
C LYS A 77 11.41 5.47 12.97
N PRO A 78 10.60 6.52 12.72
CA PRO A 78 10.26 6.96 11.36
C PRO A 78 11.45 7.56 10.58
N THR A 79 12.54 7.89 11.24
CA THR A 79 13.79 8.31 10.59
C THR A 79 14.57 7.14 10.01
N GLN A 80 14.40 5.94 10.55
CA GLN A 80 15.02 4.71 10.09
C GLN A 80 14.10 3.93 9.13
N TYR A 81 12.83 3.83 9.49
CA TYR A 81 11.80 3.14 8.72
C TYR A 81 10.75 4.14 8.25
N ARG A 82 10.54 4.25 6.96
CA ARG A 82 9.60 5.20 6.34
C ARG A 82 8.43 4.45 5.74
N ASN A 83 7.24 5.03 5.80
CA ASN A 83 6.12 4.51 5.02
C ASN A 83 6.45 4.55 3.51
N ALA A 84 5.78 3.74 2.72
CA ALA A 84 6.06 3.57 1.29
C ALA A 84 5.97 4.91 0.52
N ALA A 85 4.96 5.74 0.80
CA ALA A 85 4.81 7.04 0.13
C ALA A 85 5.98 7.97 0.45
N GLU A 86 6.40 8.07 1.72
CA GLU A 86 7.55 8.89 2.08
C GLU A 86 8.84 8.39 1.44
N ALA A 87 9.03 7.07 1.38
CA ALA A 87 10.20 6.47 0.73
C ALA A 87 10.24 6.82 -0.77
N LEU A 88 9.08 6.73 -1.44
CA LEU A 88 8.91 7.03 -2.85
C LEU A 88 9.19 8.52 -3.14
N LEU A 89 8.55 9.44 -2.39
CA LEU A 89 8.74 10.88 -2.52
C LEU A 89 10.18 11.30 -2.21
N ARG A 90 10.81 10.68 -1.20
CA ARG A 90 12.19 10.93 -0.88
C ARG A 90 13.15 10.48 -1.98
N ARG A 91 12.87 9.34 -2.63
CA ARG A 91 13.62 8.92 -3.81
C ARG A 91 13.48 9.94 -4.93
N LEU A 92 12.24 10.36 -5.24
CA LEU A 92 11.96 11.34 -6.27
C LEU A 92 12.72 12.66 -6.03
N THR A 93 12.58 13.24 -4.84
CA THR A 93 13.23 14.53 -4.51
C THR A 93 14.76 14.46 -4.47
N LYS A 94 15.35 13.27 -4.21
CA LYS A 94 16.80 13.11 -4.15
C LYS A 94 17.45 12.66 -5.45
N GLN A 95 16.79 11.79 -6.20
CA GLN A 95 17.33 11.14 -7.40
C GLN A 95 16.68 11.63 -8.70
N GLY A 96 15.60 12.40 -8.58
CA GLY A 96 14.88 12.97 -9.72
C GLY A 96 13.97 11.98 -10.45
N ASN A 97 14.02 10.68 -10.13
CA ASN A 97 13.21 9.67 -10.81
C ASN A 97 12.86 8.47 -9.93
N ILE A 98 11.78 7.80 -10.31
CA ILE A 98 11.36 6.50 -9.80
C ILE A 98 11.28 5.57 -11.02
N PRO A 99 12.02 4.45 -11.04
CA PRO A 99 12.00 3.54 -12.18
C PRO A 99 10.64 2.85 -12.32
N SER A 100 10.27 2.53 -13.55
CA SER A 100 9.16 1.63 -13.83
C SER A 100 9.53 0.20 -13.41
N ILE A 101 8.56 -0.51 -12.87
CA ILE A 101 8.71 -1.90 -12.39
C ILE A 101 7.83 -2.83 -13.20
N ASN A 102 6.54 -2.65 -13.13
CA ASN A 102 5.50 -3.30 -13.92
C ASN A 102 4.21 -2.47 -13.85
N LEU A 103 3.26 -2.78 -14.71
CA LEU A 103 2.03 -2.00 -14.86
C LEU A 103 1.30 -1.76 -13.53
N LEU A 104 1.05 -2.80 -12.73
CA LEU A 104 0.30 -2.66 -11.48
C LEU A 104 1.05 -1.81 -10.45
N VAL A 105 2.36 -2.01 -10.32
CA VAL A 105 3.19 -1.23 -9.39
C VAL A 105 3.31 0.23 -9.84
N ASP A 106 3.41 0.49 -11.14
CA ASP A 106 3.52 1.85 -11.66
C ASP A 106 2.20 2.62 -11.52
N LEU A 107 1.04 1.97 -11.71
CA LEU A 107 -0.26 2.54 -11.38
C LEU A 107 -0.37 2.90 -9.89
N ALA A 108 0.02 1.98 -9.02
CA ALA A 108 0.04 2.20 -7.57
C ALA A 108 0.98 3.36 -7.17
N ASN A 109 2.18 3.39 -7.73
CA ASN A 109 3.15 4.45 -7.49
C ASN A 109 2.67 5.81 -8.01
N LEU A 110 1.99 5.84 -9.17
CA LEU A 110 1.41 7.07 -9.72
C LEU A 110 0.39 7.66 -8.75
N VAL A 111 -0.52 6.83 -8.22
CA VAL A 111 -1.50 7.26 -7.22
C VAL A 111 -0.83 7.64 -5.90
N ALA A 112 0.17 6.86 -5.44
CA ALA A 112 0.92 7.18 -4.23
C ALA A 112 1.62 8.56 -4.32
N LEU A 113 2.18 8.91 -5.48
CA LEU A 113 2.77 10.22 -5.73
C LEU A 113 1.74 11.34 -5.73
N ARG A 114 0.59 11.10 -6.37
CA ARG A 114 -0.48 12.11 -6.55
C ARG A 114 -1.12 12.52 -5.24
N TYR A 115 -1.38 11.54 -4.38
CA TYR A 115 -2.11 11.72 -3.11
C TYR A 115 -1.22 11.69 -1.87
N HIS A 116 0.08 11.40 -2.01
CA HIS A 116 1.03 11.25 -0.90
C HIS A 116 0.58 10.19 0.12
N LEU A 117 -0.03 9.11 -0.35
CA LEU A 117 -0.54 8.00 0.44
C LEU A 117 0.26 6.72 0.14
N PRO A 118 0.53 5.87 1.13
CA PRO A 118 1.07 4.55 0.87
C PRO A 118 0.05 3.71 0.11
N VAL A 119 0.51 3.14 -1.01
CA VAL A 119 -0.25 2.19 -1.83
C VAL A 119 0.55 0.90 -1.89
N ALA A 120 -0.12 -0.23 -1.67
CA ALA A 120 0.49 -1.55 -1.79
C ALA A 120 -0.31 -2.43 -2.74
N VAL A 121 0.37 -3.26 -3.51
CA VAL A 121 -0.21 -4.25 -4.43
C VAL A 121 0.24 -5.64 -3.99
N PHE A 122 -0.66 -6.44 -3.47
CA PHE A 122 -0.38 -7.78 -2.97
C PHE A 122 -0.92 -8.83 -3.93
N ASP A 123 -0.02 -9.63 -4.52
CA ASP A 123 -0.40 -10.83 -5.25
C ASP A 123 -1.13 -11.79 -4.31
N GLN A 124 -2.31 -12.25 -4.71
CA GLN A 124 -3.15 -13.11 -3.89
C GLN A 124 -2.85 -14.61 -4.05
N HIS A 125 -2.00 -14.99 -5.02
CA HIS A 125 -1.67 -16.39 -5.24
C HIS A 125 -1.06 -17.10 -4.01
N PRO A 126 -0.13 -16.48 -3.24
CA PRO A 126 0.46 -17.12 -2.06
C PRO A 126 -0.37 -16.92 -0.78
N VAL A 127 -1.41 -16.09 -0.81
CA VAL A 127 -2.20 -15.70 0.37
C VAL A 127 -3.25 -16.73 0.72
N THR A 128 -3.33 -17.12 1.98
CA THR A 128 -4.30 -18.08 2.49
C THR A 128 -5.38 -17.37 3.30
N GLY A 129 -6.61 -17.39 2.81
CA GLY A 129 -7.77 -16.83 3.52
C GLY A 129 -7.73 -15.30 3.63
N THR A 130 -8.03 -14.78 4.81
CA THR A 130 -8.17 -13.34 5.08
C THR A 130 -6.82 -12.71 5.41
N THR A 131 -6.46 -11.62 4.74
CA THR A 131 -5.37 -10.73 5.19
C THR A 131 -5.88 -9.85 6.34
N THR A 132 -5.23 -9.91 7.48
CA THR A 132 -5.56 -9.09 8.65
C THR A 132 -4.42 -8.13 8.96
N VAL A 133 -4.73 -6.85 9.16
CA VAL A 133 -3.79 -5.87 9.73
C VAL A 133 -3.89 -5.98 11.24
N HIS A 134 -2.80 -6.41 11.90
CA HIS A 134 -2.77 -6.60 13.35
C HIS A 134 -1.38 -6.33 13.95
N PHE A 135 -1.28 -6.34 15.26
CA PHE A 135 0.01 -6.31 15.95
C PHE A 135 0.64 -7.71 15.93
N ALA A 136 1.85 -7.82 15.40
CA ALA A 136 2.57 -9.09 15.28
C ALA A 136 2.83 -9.72 16.65
N ALA A 137 2.71 -11.03 16.70
CA ALA A 137 3.09 -11.84 17.87
C ALA A 137 4.58 -12.26 17.85
N GLY A 138 5.25 -12.12 16.69
CA GLY A 138 6.68 -12.39 16.53
C GLY A 138 7.02 -13.76 15.95
N TYR A 139 6.03 -14.56 15.57
CA TYR A 139 6.24 -15.87 14.93
C TYR A 139 5.81 -15.90 13.46
N GLU A 140 5.17 -14.84 12.98
CA GLU A 140 4.75 -14.69 11.60
C GLU A 140 5.96 -14.65 10.67
N ARG A 141 5.81 -15.09 9.43
CA ARG A 141 6.92 -15.24 8.49
C ARG A 141 6.93 -14.13 7.47
N PHE A 142 8.07 -13.50 7.32
CA PHE A 142 8.32 -12.45 6.35
C PHE A 142 9.59 -12.75 5.55
N THR A 143 9.56 -12.52 4.25
CA THR A 143 10.71 -12.66 3.36
C THR A 143 10.96 -11.31 2.69
N ASP A 144 12.13 -10.72 2.86
CA ASP A 144 12.49 -9.45 2.20
C ASP A 144 12.56 -9.62 0.68
N LEU A 145 12.19 -8.58 -0.06
CA LEU A 145 12.26 -8.55 -1.53
C LEU A 145 13.68 -8.90 -2.01
N GLY A 146 13.75 -9.86 -2.94
CA GLY A 146 15.00 -10.31 -3.56
C GLY A 146 15.85 -11.21 -2.67
N THR A 147 15.29 -11.78 -1.61
CA THR A 147 15.96 -12.76 -0.75
C THR A 147 15.10 -14.01 -0.55
N ASP A 148 15.72 -15.11 -0.14
CA ASP A 148 15.02 -16.34 0.29
C ASP A 148 15.03 -16.50 1.82
N THR A 149 15.57 -15.51 2.54
CA THR A 149 15.73 -15.58 3.98
C THR A 149 14.43 -15.18 4.69
N VAL A 150 13.87 -16.13 5.43
CA VAL A 150 12.70 -15.86 6.28
C VAL A 150 13.16 -15.16 7.55
N SER A 151 12.48 -14.07 7.87
CA SER A 151 12.61 -13.34 9.13
C SER A 151 11.26 -13.23 9.82
N HIS A 152 11.26 -12.75 11.06
CA HIS A 152 10.04 -12.56 11.84
C HIS A 152 9.89 -11.07 12.19
N PRO A 153 8.65 -10.51 12.14
CA PRO A 153 8.39 -9.20 12.71
C PRO A 153 8.70 -9.19 14.20
N GLU A 154 9.07 -8.04 14.74
CA GLU A 154 9.16 -7.88 16.19
C GLU A 154 7.75 -7.90 16.80
N PRO A 155 7.56 -8.51 18.00
CA PRO A 155 6.28 -8.43 18.69
C PRO A 155 5.82 -6.99 18.86
N GLY A 156 4.55 -6.71 18.48
CA GLY A 156 3.98 -5.37 18.51
C GLY A 156 4.20 -4.53 17.23
N GLU A 157 4.96 -5.02 16.23
CA GLU A 157 4.91 -4.41 14.89
C GLU A 157 3.50 -4.53 14.31
N VAL A 158 3.05 -3.53 13.59
CA VAL A 158 1.83 -3.66 12.78
C VAL A 158 2.20 -4.34 11.45
N VAL A 159 1.49 -5.42 11.13
CA VAL A 159 1.73 -6.25 9.95
C VAL A 159 0.44 -6.57 9.20
N PHE A 160 0.57 -6.84 7.89
CA PHE A 160 -0.47 -7.48 7.08
C PHE A 160 -0.17 -8.97 7.05
N VAL A 161 -1.00 -9.79 7.62
CA VAL A 161 -0.76 -11.23 7.72
C VAL A 161 -1.99 -12.02 7.30
N ASP A 162 -1.78 -13.14 6.65
CA ASP A 162 -2.79 -14.11 6.26
C ASP A 162 -3.06 -15.15 7.37
N GLU A 163 -4.04 -16.02 7.15
CA GLU A 163 -4.41 -17.06 8.12
C GLU A 163 -3.34 -18.15 8.29
N ALA A 164 -2.37 -18.26 7.37
CA ALA A 164 -1.24 -19.17 7.45
C ALA A 164 0.01 -18.54 8.10
N GLY A 165 -0.06 -17.28 8.51
CA GLY A 165 1.05 -16.54 9.12
C GLY A 165 2.05 -15.98 8.12
N LEU A 166 1.68 -15.86 6.83
CA LEU A 166 2.47 -15.16 5.83
C LEU A 166 2.27 -13.65 5.98
N VAL A 167 3.35 -12.92 6.22
CA VAL A 167 3.33 -11.45 6.30
C VAL A 167 3.53 -10.86 4.91
N SER A 168 2.52 -10.18 4.40
CA SER A 168 2.56 -9.46 3.12
C SER A 168 3.23 -8.08 3.22
N ALA A 169 3.09 -7.40 4.37
CA ALA A 169 3.82 -6.15 4.66
C ALA A 169 4.12 -6.04 6.15
N ARG A 170 5.30 -5.50 6.49
CA ARG A 170 5.73 -5.28 7.87
C ARG A 170 5.96 -3.81 8.18
N ARG A 171 5.96 -3.48 9.48
CA ARG A 171 5.92 -2.10 10.01
C ARG A 171 4.86 -1.30 9.27
N TRP A 172 3.66 -1.91 9.22
CA TRP A 172 2.50 -1.43 8.47
C TRP A 172 2.81 -1.35 6.98
N CYS A 173 3.15 -0.17 6.50
CA CYS A 173 3.38 0.13 5.09
C CYS A 173 4.86 0.52 4.81
N TRP A 174 5.81 -0.07 5.56
CA TRP A 174 7.23 0.18 5.31
C TRP A 174 7.78 -0.67 4.17
N ARG A 175 7.55 -1.99 4.21
CA ARG A 175 8.14 -2.94 3.25
C ARG A 175 7.21 -4.11 2.99
N GLN A 176 7.09 -4.45 1.72
CA GLN A 176 6.33 -5.59 1.22
C GLN A 176 7.20 -6.85 1.19
N SER A 177 6.56 -8.02 1.38
CA SER A 177 7.19 -9.34 1.24
C SER A 177 7.47 -9.69 -0.21
N ASP A 178 8.57 -10.42 -0.44
CA ASP A 178 8.88 -11.00 -1.75
C ASP A 178 7.78 -11.96 -2.22
N GLN A 179 7.21 -12.72 -1.30
CA GLN A 179 6.22 -13.75 -1.62
C GLN A 179 4.91 -13.16 -2.18
N SER A 180 4.47 -12.01 -1.67
CA SER A 180 3.25 -11.33 -2.13
C SER A 180 3.52 -10.14 -3.06
N ALA A 181 4.74 -9.99 -3.56
CA ALA A 181 5.08 -8.93 -4.51
C ALA A 181 4.39 -9.14 -5.86
N ALA A 182 3.80 -8.08 -6.43
CA ALA A 182 3.21 -8.13 -7.76
C ALA A 182 4.28 -8.39 -8.84
N ARG A 183 4.11 -9.45 -9.61
CA ARG A 183 5.00 -9.93 -10.67
C ARG A 183 4.26 -9.95 -12.01
N ALA A 184 4.98 -10.18 -13.10
CA ALA A 184 4.38 -10.32 -14.44
C ALA A 184 3.32 -11.45 -14.50
N THR A 185 3.38 -12.41 -13.60
CA THR A 185 2.44 -13.55 -13.49
C THR A 185 1.24 -13.26 -12.59
N THR A 186 1.16 -12.09 -11.96
CA THR A 186 0.05 -11.73 -11.06
C THR A 186 -1.24 -11.57 -11.85
N VAL A 187 -2.23 -12.39 -11.54
CA VAL A 187 -3.57 -12.39 -12.16
C VAL A 187 -4.68 -12.00 -11.20
N GLU A 188 -4.38 -11.99 -9.89
CA GLU A 188 -5.28 -11.56 -8.82
C GLU A 188 -4.48 -10.75 -7.80
N ALA A 189 -4.98 -9.58 -7.43
CA ALA A 189 -4.33 -8.70 -6.48
C ALA A 189 -5.31 -8.09 -5.49
N LEU A 190 -4.85 -7.92 -4.24
CA LEU A 190 -5.44 -7.04 -3.26
C LEU A 190 -4.59 -5.77 -3.20
N ILE A 191 -5.23 -4.62 -3.39
CA ILE A 191 -4.53 -3.33 -3.40
C ILE A 191 -5.08 -2.49 -2.25
N THR A 192 -4.18 -1.88 -1.47
CA THR A 192 -4.56 -1.03 -0.34
C THR A 192 -3.99 0.37 -0.50
N ILE A 193 -4.79 1.37 -0.12
CA ILE A 193 -4.43 2.79 -0.04
C ILE A 193 -4.79 3.25 1.35
N GLU A 194 -3.86 3.77 2.15
CA GLU A 194 -4.15 4.03 3.55
C GLU A 194 -3.76 5.45 3.98
N GLY A 195 -4.55 6.02 4.89
CA GLY A 195 -4.31 7.33 5.48
C GLY A 195 -4.68 7.40 6.95
N GLN A 196 -4.00 8.28 7.71
CA GLN A 196 -4.25 8.47 9.15
C GLN A 196 -4.28 9.96 9.54
N HIS A 197 -4.31 10.87 8.56
CA HIS A 197 -4.41 12.30 8.78
C HIS A 197 -5.89 12.75 8.83
N GLN A 198 -6.12 14.00 9.19
CA GLN A 198 -7.47 14.54 9.39
C GLN A 198 -8.38 14.35 8.17
N ASP A 199 -7.84 14.57 6.97
CA ASP A 199 -8.59 14.47 5.71
C ASP A 199 -8.42 13.09 5.02
N ALA A 200 -7.98 12.07 5.78
CA ALA A 200 -7.66 10.74 5.23
C ALA A 200 -8.82 10.11 4.46
N GLU A 201 -10.06 10.23 4.95
CA GLU A 201 -11.22 9.67 4.26
C GLU A 201 -11.42 10.25 2.86
N VAL A 202 -11.24 11.57 2.72
CA VAL A 202 -11.37 12.27 1.43
C VAL A 202 -10.24 11.86 0.49
N ASP A 203 -9.01 11.88 0.97
CA ASP A 203 -7.84 11.60 0.13
C ASP A 203 -7.74 10.12 -0.25
N VAL A 204 -8.07 9.21 0.67
CA VAL A 204 -8.12 7.76 0.40
C VAL A 204 -9.24 7.45 -0.59
N THR A 205 -10.43 8.05 -0.43
CA THR A 205 -11.54 7.86 -1.38
C THR A 205 -11.12 8.31 -2.78
N ARG A 206 -10.57 9.52 -2.92
CA ARG A 206 -10.09 10.04 -4.22
C ARG A 206 -8.98 9.17 -4.82
N GLY A 207 -8.02 8.73 -4.00
CA GLY A 207 -6.95 7.84 -4.44
C GLY A 207 -7.47 6.48 -4.90
N THR A 208 -8.47 5.93 -4.20
CA THR A 208 -9.12 4.67 -4.56
C THR A 208 -9.89 4.79 -5.87
N ASP A 209 -10.70 5.83 -6.02
CA ASP A 209 -11.49 6.07 -7.25
C ASP A 209 -10.56 6.29 -8.45
N ASP A 210 -9.48 7.04 -8.28
CA ASP A 210 -8.49 7.28 -9.34
C ASP A 210 -7.77 5.98 -9.73
N LEU A 211 -7.38 5.15 -8.76
CA LEU A 211 -6.76 3.85 -9.05
C LEU A 211 -7.73 2.87 -9.72
N VAL A 212 -8.99 2.82 -9.28
CA VAL A 212 -10.03 2.00 -9.94
C VAL A 212 -10.22 2.44 -11.39
N ARG A 213 -10.29 3.75 -11.65
CA ARG A 213 -10.39 4.30 -13.01
C ARG A 213 -9.17 3.90 -13.87
N LEU A 214 -7.96 4.07 -13.34
CA LEU A 214 -6.72 3.71 -14.03
C LEU A 214 -6.63 2.19 -14.29
N LEU A 215 -7.01 1.36 -13.31
CA LEU A 215 -7.09 -0.08 -13.50
C LEU A 215 -8.10 -0.44 -14.60
N SER A 216 -9.30 0.15 -14.59
CA SER A 216 -10.32 -0.09 -15.62
C SER A 216 -9.83 0.31 -17.02
N GLU A 217 -9.04 1.37 -17.13
CA GLU A 217 -8.47 1.84 -18.39
C GLU A 217 -7.37 0.91 -18.93
N HIS A 218 -6.45 0.47 -18.05
CA HIS A 218 -5.28 -0.32 -18.47
C HIS A 218 -5.45 -1.83 -18.28
N GLN A 219 -6.53 -2.28 -17.62
CA GLN A 219 -6.88 -3.68 -17.38
C GLN A 219 -8.38 -3.91 -17.71
N PRO A 220 -8.83 -3.68 -18.96
CA PRO A 220 -10.27 -3.67 -19.30
C PRO A 220 -10.94 -5.03 -19.15
N GLN A 221 -10.21 -6.11 -18.96
CA GLN A 221 -10.73 -7.47 -18.72
C GLN A 221 -10.78 -7.84 -17.24
N ALA A 222 -10.25 -6.98 -16.36
CA ALA A 222 -10.23 -7.26 -14.93
C ALA A 222 -11.59 -6.97 -14.28
N ASP A 223 -11.99 -7.84 -13.37
CA ASP A 223 -13.10 -7.59 -12.47
C ASP A 223 -12.57 -6.86 -11.23
N LEU A 224 -13.15 -5.70 -10.92
CA LEU A 224 -12.74 -4.84 -9.82
C LEU A 224 -13.86 -4.71 -8.79
N ALA A 225 -13.56 -4.94 -7.54
CA ALA A 225 -14.42 -4.62 -6.40
C ALA A 225 -13.63 -3.74 -5.42
N SER A 226 -14.24 -2.68 -4.91
CA SER A 226 -13.58 -1.76 -3.98
C SER A 226 -14.48 -1.34 -2.82
N ALA A 227 -13.87 -0.97 -1.70
CA ALA A 227 -14.55 -0.36 -0.57
C ALA A 227 -13.60 0.58 0.20
N ILE A 228 -14.18 1.53 0.91
CA ILE A 228 -13.49 2.37 1.88
C ILE A 228 -13.75 1.81 3.27
N LEU A 229 -12.66 1.49 3.97
CA LEU A 229 -12.69 0.96 5.32
C LEU A 229 -12.34 2.04 6.35
N SER A 230 -12.96 1.91 7.50
CA SER A 230 -12.77 2.78 8.66
C SER A 230 -13.06 1.98 9.93
N PRO A 231 -12.89 2.55 11.14
CA PRO A 231 -13.30 1.87 12.37
C PRO A 231 -14.78 1.45 12.41
N ARG A 232 -15.64 2.07 11.57
CA ARG A 232 -17.07 1.72 11.47
C ARG A 232 -17.37 0.61 10.46
N SER A 233 -16.45 0.40 9.51
CA SER A 233 -16.54 -0.63 8.47
C SER A 233 -15.15 -1.21 8.26
N SER A 234 -14.78 -2.20 9.07
CA SER A 234 -13.39 -2.62 9.26
C SER A 234 -12.96 -3.80 8.38
N GLN A 235 -13.84 -4.32 7.51
CA GLN A 235 -13.56 -5.50 6.69
C GLN A 235 -14.03 -5.35 5.25
N PHE A 236 -13.36 -6.07 4.34
CA PHE A 236 -13.69 -6.15 2.92
C PHE A 236 -13.85 -7.63 2.49
N PRO A 237 -14.88 -8.00 1.72
CA PRO A 237 -16.06 -7.18 1.43
C PRO A 237 -16.82 -6.80 2.71
N PRO A 238 -17.52 -5.67 2.68
CA PRO A 238 -18.25 -5.15 3.84
C PRO A 238 -19.42 -6.02 4.28
#